data_32afdb95f92c9e7dd5eb651dc852ac02
#
_entry.id   32afdb95f92c9e7dd5eb651dc852ac02
#
_cell.length_a   1.000
_cell.length_b   1.000
_cell.length_c   1.000
_cell.angle_alpha   90.00
_cell.angle_beta   90.00
_cell.angle_gamma   90.00
#
_symmetry.space_group_name_H-M   'P 1'
#
loop_
_entity.id
_entity.type
_entity.pdbx_description
1 polymer ?
#
loop_
_entity_poly.entity_id
_entity_poly.type
_entity_poly.pdbx_seq_one_letter_code
_entity_poly.pdbx_strand_id
1 'polypeptide(L)'
;MTPRPLAYPMVVSHRSAPMGCDAVQPSHSRLPADLGGHQLTRVPLGMPKHIPAHMTGLMLALMCWLALGVPSLARADAALSQQKNCNACHAMEGTITGPSLKAMAQKYANDRTAADKLTTRILKGGVGVWGPVPMPANPQLNEAEARRLAVWILGLK
;
A
#
# COMPACT_ATOMS: atom_id res chain seq x y z
N MET A 1 54.70 9.13 10.47
CA MET A 1 53.60 10.06 10.15
C MET A 1 52.29 9.35 10.47
N THR A 2 51.71 9.65 11.64
CA THR A 2 50.48 9.07 12.13
C THR A 2 49.29 9.96 11.71
N PRO A 3 48.22 9.42 11.12
CA PRO A 3 47.07 10.25 10.77
C PRO A 3 46.25 10.62 12.01
N ARG A 4 45.85 11.90 12.10
CA ARG A 4 44.97 12.44 13.14
C ARG A 4 43.54 11.91 12.98
N PRO A 5 42.84 11.59 14.09
CA PRO A 5 41.43 11.27 14.03
C PRO A 5 40.59 12.54 13.81
N LEU A 6 39.66 12.49 12.84
CA LEU A 6 38.66 13.52 12.61
C LEU A 6 37.60 13.46 13.71
N ALA A 7 37.44 14.54 14.45
CA ALA A 7 36.40 14.70 15.45
C ALA A 7 35.05 14.93 14.76
N TYR A 8 34.07 14.09 15.06
CA TYR A 8 32.66 14.29 14.68
C TYR A 8 32.02 15.33 15.63
N PRO A 9 31.28 16.29 15.11
CA PRO A 9 30.54 17.23 15.96
C PRO A 9 29.35 16.53 16.59
N MET A 10 29.18 16.76 17.90
CA MET A 10 28.03 16.31 18.70
C MET A 10 26.72 16.85 18.14
N VAL A 11 25.77 15.95 17.95
CA VAL A 11 24.38 16.27 17.61
C VAL A 11 23.70 16.91 18.83
N VAL A 12 23.24 18.12 18.66
CA VAL A 12 22.47 18.88 19.63
C VAL A 12 21.10 18.23 19.80
N SER A 13 20.80 17.77 21.02
CA SER A 13 19.51 17.25 21.43
C SER A 13 18.48 18.37 21.49
N HIS A 14 17.52 18.38 20.56
CA HIS A 14 16.35 19.23 20.65
C HIS A 14 15.35 18.66 21.67
N ARG A 15 15.18 19.38 22.78
CA ARG A 15 14.14 19.15 23.76
C ARG A 15 12.77 19.34 23.13
N SER A 16 11.97 18.31 23.20
CA SER A 16 10.54 18.36 22.88
C SER A 16 9.80 19.17 23.96
N ALA A 17 9.14 20.24 23.54
CA ALA A 17 8.19 20.96 24.39
C ALA A 17 6.86 20.18 24.43
N PRO A 18 6.16 20.13 25.57
CA PRO A 18 4.84 19.52 25.65
C PRO A 18 3.81 20.45 25.02
N MET A 19 3.12 19.98 23.99
CA MET A 19 1.91 20.61 23.46
C MET A 19 0.78 20.42 24.46
N GLY A 20 0.30 21.53 25.05
CA GLY A 20 -0.91 21.58 25.85
C GLY A 20 -2.11 21.27 24.99
N CYS A 21 -2.92 20.31 25.46
CA CYS A 21 -4.24 20.07 24.92
C CYS A 21 -5.20 21.11 25.49
N ASP A 22 -5.44 22.19 24.76
CA ASP A 22 -6.54 23.09 25.05
C ASP A 22 -7.83 22.41 24.65
N ALA A 23 -8.61 22.04 25.67
CA ALA A 23 -9.96 21.50 25.53
C ALA A 23 -10.88 22.60 24.98
N VAL A 24 -11.24 22.46 23.71
CA VAL A 24 -12.32 23.24 23.09
C VAL A 24 -13.64 22.71 23.65
N GLN A 25 -14.25 23.50 24.55
CA GLN A 25 -15.60 23.25 25.05
C GLN A 25 -16.62 23.58 23.95
N PRO A 26 -17.59 22.68 23.66
CA PRO A 26 -18.68 23.02 22.77
C PRO A 26 -19.64 23.96 23.48
N SER A 27 -19.81 25.17 22.97
CA SER A 27 -20.82 26.11 23.35
C SER A 27 -22.21 25.53 23.11
N HIS A 28 -22.98 25.31 24.18
CA HIS A 28 -24.39 24.93 24.14
C HIS A 28 -25.22 26.09 23.61
N SER A 29 -25.44 26.17 22.31
CA SER A 29 -26.50 26.99 21.72
C SER A 29 -27.83 26.31 21.98
N ARG A 30 -28.65 26.92 22.84
CA ARG A 30 -30.04 26.52 23.10
C ARG A 30 -30.82 26.64 21.79
N LEU A 31 -31.31 25.54 21.27
CA LEU A 31 -32.32 25.51 20.22
C LEU A 31 -33.67 25.87 20.81
N PRO A 32 -34.46 26.72 20.15
CA PRO A 32 -35.81 27.02 20.58
C PRO A 32 -36.73 25.79 20.41
N ALA A 33 -37.40 25.43 21.49
CA ALA A 33 -38.49 24.49 21.47
C ALA A 33 -39.71 25.22 20.87
N ASP A 34 -40.07 24.89 19.65
CA ASP A 34 -41.43 24.89 19.14
C ASP A 34 -41.42 24.72 17.61
N LEU A 35 -41.62 23.51 17.12
CA LEU A 35 -42.18 23.26 15.79
C LEU A 35 -43.08 22.02 15.86
N GLY A 36 -44.35 22.32 15.78
CA GLY A 36 -45.51 21.59 15.35
C GLY A 36 -45.38 20.09 15.11
N GLY A 37 -46.25 19.35 15.78
CA GLY A 37 -46.43 17.90 15.63
C GLY A 37 -46.68 17.47 14.17
N HIS A 38 -45.62 17.12 13.47
CA HIS A 38 -45.78 16.28 12.31
C HIS A 38 -45.85 14.83 12.79
N GLN A 39 -47.09 14.33 12.80
CA GLN A 39 -47.40 12.91 12.92
C GLN A 39 -46.59 12.17 11.87
N LEU A 40 -45.48 11.54 12.30
CA LEU A 40 -44.78 10.56 11.49
C LEU A 40 -45.75 9.40 11.27
N THR A 41 -46.45 9.41 10.14
CA THR A 41 -47.15 8.23 9.64
C THR A 41 -46.13 7.11 9.55
N ARG A 42 -46.20 6.19 10.49
CA ARG A 42 -45.48 4.92 10.46
C ARG A 42 -45.91 4.20 9.20
N VAL A 43 -45.12 4.29 8.14
CA VAL A 43 -45.19 3.38 7.00
C VAL A 43 -44.94 1.99 7.57
N PRO A 44 -45.88 1.06 7.57
CA PRO A 44 -45.58 -0.30 7.96
C PRO A 44 -44.66 -0.86 6.90
N LEU A 45 -43.34 -0.97 7.22
CA LEU A 45 -42.42 -1.79 6.48
C LEU A 45 -42.91 -3.25 6.61
N GLY A 46 -43.80 -3.62 5.70
CA GLY A 46 -44.23 -5.00 5.54
C GLY A 46 -43.04 -5.85 5.16
N MET A 47 -42.28 -6.30 6.15
CA MET A 47 -41.30 -7.35 5.93
C MET A 47 -42.05 -8.57 5.42
N PRO A 48 -41.66 -9.12 4.28
CA PRO A 48 -42.21 -10.39 3.78
C PRO A 48 -41.97 -11.47 4.83
N LYS A 49 -43.07 -11.94 5.45
CA LYS A 49 -43.04 -12.88 6.58
C LYS A 49 -42.53 -14.29 6.23
N HIS A 50 -42.25 -14.58 4.96
CA HIS A 50 -41.84 -15.89 4.53
C HIS A 50 -40.81 -15.76 3.40
N ILE A 51 -39.51 -15.71 3.76
CA ILE A 51 -38.46 -16.01 2.82
C ILE A 51 -38.39 -17.54 2.71
N PRO A 52 -38.70 -18.13 1.55
CA PRO A 52 -38.69 -19.60 1.41
C PRO A 52 -37.26 -20.11 1.70
N ALA A 53 -37.17 -21.17 2.52
CA ALA A 53 -35.91 -21.69 3.05
C ALA A 53 -34.84 -22.02 1.95
N HIS A 54 -35.28 -22.31 0.72
CA HIS A 54 -34.40 -22.54 -0.41
C HIS A 54 -33.71 -21.28 -0.93
N MET A 55 -34.30 -20.06 -0.76
CA MET A 55 -33.65 -18.82 -1.14
C MET A 55 -32.55 -18.40 -0.15
N THR A 56 -32.70 -18.71 1.13
CA THR A 56 -31.66 -18.47 2.14
C THR A 56 -30.43 -19.35 1.89
N GLY A 57 -30.64 -20.61 1.49
CA GLY A 57 -29.55 -21.52 1.15
C GLY A 57 -28.77 -21.07 -0.10
N LEU A 58 -29.47 -20.58 -1.12
CA LEU A 58 -28.84 -20.11 -2.36
C LEU A 58 -28.00 -18.83 -2.11
N MET A 59 -28.52 -17.90 -1.29
CA MET A 59 -27.80 -16.67 -0.92
C MET A 59 -26.55 -16.96 -0.07
N LEU A 60 -26.63 -17.89 0.89
CA LEU A 60 -25.47 -18.32 1.68
C LEU A 60 -24.42 -19.05 0.82
N ALA A 61 -24.83 -19.88 -0.13
CA ALA A 61 -23.92 -20.53 -1.06
C ALA A 61 -23.22 -19.52 -1.99
N LEU A 62 -23.95 -18.51 -2.48
CA LEU A 62 -23.39 -17.46 -3.33
C LEU A 62 -22.40 -16.56 -2.56
N MET A 63 -22.70 -16.22 -1.31
CA MET A 63 -21.80 -15.46 -0.43
C MET A 63 -20.53 -16.26 -0.08
N CYS A 64 -20.66 -17.57 0.14
CA CYS A 64 -19.52 -18.44 0.39
C CYS A 64 -18.62 -18.58 -0.85
N TRP A 65 -19.21 -18.65 -2.04
CA TRP A 65 -18.48 -18.69 -3.32
C TRP A 65 -17.70 -17.39 -3.60
N LEU A 66 -18.29 -16.23 -3.30
CA LEU A 66 -17.64 -14.92 -3.41
C LEU A 66 -16.50 -14.73 -2.41
N ALA A 67 -16.57 -15.34 -1.24
CA ALA A 67 -15.53 -15.25 -0.21
C ALA A 67 -14.29 -16.13 -0.52
N LEU A 68 -14.44 -17.18 -1.30
CA LEU A 68 -13.36 -18.15 -1.59
C LEU A 68 -12.55 -17.83 -2.85
N GLY A 69 -12.90 -16.81 -3.64
CA GLY A 69 -12.46 -16.71 -5.03
C GLY A 69 -11.62 -15.51 -5.47
N VAL A 70 -11.12 -14.63 -4.61
CA VAL A 70 -10.28 -13.50 -5.09
C VAL A 70 -8.81 -13.82 -4.86
N PRO A 71 -8.05 -14.29 -5.87
CA PRO A 71 -6.60 -14.33 -5.76
C PRO A 71 -6.12 -12.90 -5.52
N SER A 72 -5.43 -12.66 -4.42
CA SER A 72 -4.84 -11.37 -4.14
C SER A 72 -3.90 -11.00 -5.30
N LEU A 73 -4.13 -9.86 -5.96
CA LEU A 73 -3.28 -9.35 -7.05
C LEU A 73 -1.80 -9.31 -6.64
N ALA A 74 -1.53 -9.03 -5.36
CA ALA A 74 -0.18 -9.05 -4.80
C ALA A 74 0.51 -10.43 -4.91
N ARG A 75 -0.25 -11.55 -4.82
CA ARG A 75 0.30 -12.89 -5.04
C ARG A 75 0.64 -13.15 -6.50
N ALA A 76 -0.19 -12.65 -7.41
CA ALA A 76 0.04 -12.81 -8.84
C ALA A 76 1.31 -12.05 -9.30
N ASP A 77 1.59 -10.90 -8.71
CA ASP A 77 2.76 -10.09 -9.04
C ASP A 77 4.05 -10.65 -8.43
N ALA A 78 4.00 -11.21 -7.21
CA ALA A 78 5.09 -11.96 -6.63
C ALA A 78 5.43 -13.22 -7.47
N ALA A 79 4.42 -13.94 -7.96
CA ALA A 79 4.62 -15.07 -8.86
C ALA A 79 5.25 -14.65 -10.20
N LEU A 80 4.82 -13.51 -10.76
CA LEU A 80 5.42 -12.95 -11.97
C LEU A 80 6.90 -12.62 -11.77
N SER A 81 7.27 -12.01 -10.63
CA SER A 81 8.66 -11.75 -10.26
C SER A 81 9.51 -13.02 -10.24
N GLN A 82 8.98 -14.12 -9.70
CA GLN A 82 9.65 -15.42 -9.70
C GLN A 82 9.77 -16.01 -11.10
N GLN A 83 8.69 -16.03 -11.88
CA GLN A 83 8.69 -16.55 -13.26
C GLN A 83 9.67 -15.83 -14.18
N LYS A 84 9.90 -14.55 -13.96
CA LYS A 84 10.84 -13.73 -14.73
C LYS A 84 12.25 -13.70 -14.12
N ASN A 85 12.53 -14.54 -13.12
CA ASN A 85 13.82 -14.69 -12.44
C ASN A 85 14.35 -13.41 -11.74
N CYS A 86 13.50 -12.46 -11.38
CA CYS A 86 13.93 -11.25 -10.68
C CYS A 86 14.60 -11.58 -9.34
N ASN A 87 14.12 -12.63 -8.67
CA ASN A 87 14.61 -13.06 -7.37
C ASN A 87 16.04 -13.65 -7.38
N ALA A 88 16.60 -13.93 -8.55
CA ALA A 88 18.01 -14.34 -8.67
C ALA A 88 18.97 -13.21 -8.26
N CYS A 89 18.55 -11.95 -8.44
CA CYS A 89 19.36 -10.77 -8.11
C CYS A 89 18.75 -9.91 -7.00
N HIS A 90 17.43 -9.97 -6.79
CA HIS A 90 16.68 -9.13 -5.85
C HIS A 90 15.97 -9.98 -4.79
N ALA A 91 16.50 -10.01 -3.58
CA ALA A 91 15.78 -10.60 -2.45
C ALA A 91 14.62 -9.71 -1.99
N MET A 92 13.70 -10.26 -1.21
CA MET A 92 12.68 -9.45 -0.54
C MET A 92 13.32 -8.46 0.43
N GLU A 93 14.26 -8.96 1.25
CA GLU A 93 15.05 -8.21 2.22
C GLU A 93 16.53 -8.56 2.05
N GLY A 94 17.42 -7.62 2.38
CA GLY A 94 18.86 -7.81 2.19
C GLY A 94 19.29 -7.68 0.72
N THR A 95 20.59 -7.52 0.50
CA THR A 95 21.19 -7.35 -0.83
C THR A 95 21.84 -8.67 -1.26
N ILE A 96 21.53 -9.14 -2.47
CA ILE A 96 22.24 -10.24 -3.13
C ILE A 96 23.20 -9.62 -4.15
N THR A 97 22.76 -9.47 -5.38
CA THR A 97 23.48 -8.77 -6.44
C THR A 97 22.95 -7.37 -6.64
N GLY A 98 21.63 -7.24 -6.63
CA GLY A 98 20.89 -5.99 -6.69
C GLY A 98 20.29 -5.61 -5.33
N PRO A 99 19.71 -4.41 -5.20
CA PRO A 99 19.01 -3.97 -3.99
C PRO A 99 17.83 -4.88 -3.68
N SER A 100 17.46 -4.98 -2.40
CA SER A 100 16.24 -5.69 -2.02
C SER A 100 14.99 -4.97 -2.54
N LEU A 101 13.92 -5.73 -2.75
CA LEU A 101 12.64 -5.19 -3.22
C LEU A 101 12.07 -4.16 -2.22
N LYS A 102 12.18 -4.43 -0.91
CA LYS A 102 11.77 -3.48 0.13
C LYS A 102 12.62 -2.22 0.16
N ALA A 103 13.93 -2.31 -0.04
CA ALA A 103 14.78 -1.13 -0.12
C ALA A 103 14.40 -0.24 -1.32
N MET A 104 14.00 -0.84 -2.44
CA MET A 104 13.47 -0.08 -3.57
C MET A 104 12.17 0.64 -3.20
N ALA A 105 11.21 -0.04 -2.57
CA ALA A 105 9.98 0.56 -2.10
C ALA A 105 10.24 1.76 -1.19
N GLN A 106 11.14 1.61 -0.22
CA GLN A 106 11.51 2.68 0.72
C GLN A 106 12.16 3.89 0.02
N LYS A 107 13.13 3.62 -0.89
CA LYS A 107 13.83 4.69 -1.62
C LYS A 107 12.89 5.55 -2.44
N TYR A 108 11.88 4.94 -3.04
CA TYR A 108 10.95 5.62 -3.93
C TYR A 108 9.60 6.00 -3.29
N ALA A 109 9.44 5.83 -1.97
CA ALA A 109 8.16 6.02 -1.26
C ALA A 109 7.49 7.38 -1.50
N ASN A 110 8.29 8.45 -1.69
CA ASN A 110 7.80 9.82 -1.87
C ASN A 110 7.92 10.32 -3.32
N ASP A 111 8.26 9.45 -4.26
CA ASP A 111 8.42 9.81 -5.67
C ASP A 111 7.18 9.43 -6.47
N ARG A 112 6.39 10.44 -6.89
CA ARG A 112 5.17 10.24 -7.68
C ARG A 112 5.42 9.66 -9.07
N THR A 113 6.65 9.73 -9.57
CA THR A 113 7.06 9.17 -10.86
C THR A 113 7.75 7.82 -10.74
N ALA A 114 7.80 7.25 -9.52
CA ALA A 114 8.50 6.01 -9.23
C ALA A 114 8.05 4.83 -10.10
N ALA A 115 6.75 4.69 -10.34
CA ALA A 115 6.21 3.59 -11.15
C ALA A 115 6.76 3.63 -12.59
N ASP A 116 6.82 4.79 -13.22
CA ASP A 116 7.32 4.96 -14.58
C ASP A 116 8.84 4.76 -14.63
N LYS A 117 9.56 5.29 -13.64
CA LYS A 117 11.01 5.10 -13.52
C LYS A 117 11.38 3.63 -13.35
N LEU A 118 10.69 2.93 -12.46
CA LEU A 118 10.93 1.51 -12.23
C LEU A 118 10.53 0.67 -13.44
N THR A 119 9.40 0.95 -14.09
CA THR A 119 8.99 0.28 -15.33
C THR A 119 10.06 0.40 -16.40
N THR A 120 10.56 1.61 -16.64
CA THR A 120 11.65 1.86 -17.61
C THR A 120 12.91 1.11 -17.20
N ARG A 121 13.26 1.12 -15.92
CA ARG A 121 14.46 0.42 -15.40
C ARG A 121 14.33 -1.10 -15.56
N ILE A 122 13.16 -1.67 -15.30
CA ILE A 122 12.91 -3.10 -15.50
C ILE A 122 13.08 -3.48 -16.97
N LEU A 123 12.53 -2.72 -17.90
CA LEU A 123 12.61 -3.03 -19.33
C LEU A 123 14.00 -2.81 -19.93
N LYS A 124 14.63 -1.68 -19.61
CA LYS A 124 15.87 -1.23 -20.26
C LYS A 124 17.13 -1.53 -19.45
N GLY A 125 16.99 -1.97 -18.21
CA GLY A 125 18.11 -2.12 -17.29
C GLY A 125 18.72 -0.79 -16.88
N GLY A 126 19.98 -0.83 -16.39
CA GLY A 126 20.74 0.37 -16.07
C GLY A 126 21.66 0.21 -14.88
N VAL A 127 22.48 1.24 -14.63
CA VAL A 127 23.54 1.28 -13.62
C VAL A 127 23.50 2.60 -12.84
N GLY A 128 24.15 2.66 -11.70
CA GLY A 128 24.47 3.89 -10.97
C GLY A 128 23.52 4.25 -9.85
N VAL A 129 22.23 3.95 -9.92
CA VAL A 129 21.25 4.32 -8.87
C VAL A 129 21.50 3.56 -7.55
N TRP A 130 22.02 2.33 -7.67
CA TRP A 130 22.26 1.41 -6.56
C TRP A 130 23.71 0.91 -6.51
N GLY A 131 24.62 1.62 -7.15
CA GLY A 131 26.03 1.27 -7.22
C GLY A 131 26.50 0.90 -8.63
N PRO A 132 27.71 0.33 -8.77
CA PRO A 132 28.34 0.07 -10.06
C PRO A 132 27.82 -1.19 -10.77
N VAL A 133 27.13 -2.07 -10.08
CA VAL A 133 26.61 -3.32 -10.67
C VAL A 133 25.43 -3.01 -11.59
N PRO A 134 25.51 -3.33 -12.88
CA PRO A 134 24.41 -3.05 -13.80
C PRO A 134 23.26 -4.07 -13.63
N MET A 135 22.05 -3.60 -13.68
CA MET A 135 20.88 -4.43 -13.91
C MET A 135 20.72 -4.63 -15.43
N PRO A 136 20.66 -5.84 -15.94
CA PRO A 136 20.43 -6.09 -17.36
C PRO A 136 19.02 -5.69 -17.79
N ALA A 137 18.84 -5.44 -19.09
CA ALA A 137 17.51 -5.27 -19.68
C ALA A 137 16.73 -6.59 -19.64
N ASN A 138 15.40 -6.50 -19.55
CA ASN A 138 14.49 -7.65 -19.49
C ASN A 138 13.56 -7.68 -20.72
N PRO A 139 14.06 -8.06 -21.92
CA PRO A 139 13.25 -8.06 -23.14
C PRO A 139 12.11 -9.08 -23.13
N GLN A 140 12.14 -10.05 -22.21
CA GLN A 140 11.10 -11.05 -22.00
C GLN A 140 9.84 -10.49 -21.28
N LEU A 141 9.87 -9.23 -20.85
CA LEU A 141 8.76 -8.54 -20.23
C LEU A 141 8.13 -7.56 -21.22
N ASN A 142 6.81 -7.51 -21.28
CA ASN A 142 6.10 -6.41 -21.90
C ASN A 142 5.92 -5.24 -20.92
N GLU A 143 5.51 -4.09 -21.40
CA GLU A 143 5.36 -2.87 -20.60
C GLU A 143 4.33 -3.03 -19.47
N ALA A 144 3.22 -3.72 -19.75
CA ALA A 144 2.18 -3.95 -18.74
C ALA A 144 2.67 -4.85 -17.59
N GLU A 145 3.43 -5.91 -17.90
CA GLU A 145 4.06 -6.77 -16.89
C GLU A 145 5.10 -5.99 -16.06
N ALA A 146 5.94 -5.21 -16.71
CA ALA A 146 6.95 -4.39 -16.04
C ALA A 146 6.31 -3.35 -15.11
N ARG A 147 5.21 -2.71 -15.56
CA ARG A 147 4.46 -1.75 -14.75
C ARG A 147 3.79 -2.41 -13.55
N ARG A 148 3.21 -3.59 -13.71
CA ARG A 148 2.64 -4.38 -12.60
C ARG A 148 3.71 -4.69 -11.55
N LEU A 149 4.89 -5.17 -11.97
CA LEU A 149 6.00 -5.42 -11.08
C LEU A 149 6.46 -4.14 -10.36
N ALA A 150 6.57 -3.02 -11.07
CA ALA A 150 6.95 -1.74 -10.48
C ALA A 150 5.97 -1.30 -9.39
N VAL A 151 4.67 -1.34 -9.67
CA VAL A 151 3.61 -0.98 -8.70
C VAL A 151 3.61 -1.93 -7.50
N TRP A 152 3.76 -3.23 -7.74
CA TRP A 152 3.85 -4.23 -6.68
C TRP A 152 5.06 -3.97 -5.77
N ILE A 153 6.24 -3.72 -6.33
CA ILE A 153 7.47 -3.39 -5.56
C ILE A 153 7.23 -2.16 -4.69
N LEU A 154 6.64 -1.10 -5.24
CA LEU A 154 6.35 0.14 -4.50
C LEU A 154 5.34 -0.04 -3.37
N GLY A 155 4.52 -1.07 -3.42
CA GLY A 155 3.57 -1.45 -2.36
C GLY A 155 4.17 -2.28 -1.23
N LEU A 156 5.42 -2.72 -1.32
CA LEU A 156 6.08 -3.52 -0.27
C LEU A 156 6.41 -2.66 0.95
N LYS A 157 6.11 -3.18 2.15
CA LYS A 157 6.35 -2.51 3.44
C LYS A 157 7.38 -3.26 4.26
#